data_6a06ef70bad1b6c25483eab8c26fb67d
#
_entry.id   6a06ef70bad1b6c25483eab8c26fb67d
#
_cell.length_a   1.000
_cell.length_b   1.000
_cell.length_c   1.000
_cell.angle_alpha   90.00
_cell.angle_beta   90.00
_cell.angle_gamma   90.00
#
_symmetry.space_group_name_H-M   'P 1'
#
loop_
_entity.id
_entity.type
_entity.pdbx_description
1 polymer ?
#
loop_
_entity_poly.entity_id
_entity_poly.type
_entity_poly.pdbx_seq_one_letter_code
_entity_poly.pdbx_strand_id
1 'polypeptide(L)'
;VLRTVGTTPYVFILLEGTQGRGVVLTETMEAAISAIETMKKIDANILIQEFISESGGQDIRAIVVGDKVVASMKRIAKPGEFRSNVHLGGRVEDYKLTNQEEESAIKAAKVLGLSVAGVDLIQSNRGPLVLEVNSSPGLEGIEKATGIDVANEIIKYLEEQHANRDKSKPIDI
;
A
#
# COMPACT_ATOMS: atom_id res chain seq x y z
N VAL A 1 -15.21 15.23 12.02
CA VAL A 1 -14.49 14.25 11.19
C VAL A 1 -13.56 14.93 10.20
N LEU A 2 -14.03 15.75 9.22
CA LEU A 2 -13.14 16.34 8.20
C LEU A 2 -11.99 17.17 8.80
N ARG A 3 -12.25 17.99 9.82
CA ARG A 3 -11.22 18.80 10.48
C ARG A 3 -10.12 18.00 11.17
N THR A 4 -10.38 16.75 11.53
CA THR A 4 -9.36 15.86 12.13
C THR A 4 -8.48 15.17 11.10
N VAL A 5 -8.92 15.11 9.84
CA VAL A 5 -8.15 14.56 8.72
C VAL A 5 -7.14 15.58 8.17
N GLY A 6 -7.40 16.88 8.37
CA GLY A 6 -6.54 17.96 7.85
C GLY A 6 -7.35 18.97 7.03
N THR A 7 -6.75 19.49 5.97
CA THR A 7 -7.35 20.45 5.02
C THR A 7 -7.64 19.78 3.69
N THR A 8 -8.48 20.41 2.88
CA THR A 8 -8.70 19.99 1.47
C THR A 8 -7.39 20.06 0.67
N PRO A 9 -7.24 19.21 -0.37
CA PRO A 9 -8.18 18.19 -0.87
C PRO A 9 -8.27 16.93 0.01
N TYR A 10 -9.40 16.21 -0.08
CA TYR A 10 -9.59 14.91 0.59
C TYR A 10 -9.81 13.79 -0.42
N VAL A 11 -9.32 12.60 -0.07
CA VAL A 11 -9.59 11.35 -0.78
C VAL A 11 -10.62 10.54 0.01
N PHE A 12 -11.72 10.19 -0.63
CA PHE A 12 -12.75 9.29 -0.12
C PHE A 12 -12.57 7.91 -0.74
N ILE A 13 -12.56 6.89 0.07
CA ILE A 13 -12.37 5.50 -0.36
C ILE A 13 -13.56 4.68 0.14
N LEU A 14 -14.28 4.03 -0.77
CA LEU A 14 -15.29 3.04 -0.40
C LEU A 14 -14.60 1.78 0.10
N LEU A 15 -14.94 1.31 1.30
CA LEU A 15 -14.27 0.14 1.89
C LEU A 15 -14.61 -1.16 1.12
N GLU A 16 -15.75 -1.22 0.48
CA GLU A 16 -16.17 -2.32 -0.39
C GLU A 16 -15.60 -2.18 -1.83
N GLY A 17 -14.83 -1.12 -2.11
CA GLY A 17 -14.19 -0.87 -3.40
C GLY A 17 -12.94 -1.72 -3.59
N THR A 18 -12.66 -2.10 -4.84
CA THR A 18 -11.43 -2.82 -5.22
C THR A 18 -10.72 -2.11 -6.38
N GLN A 19 -9.40 -2.26 -6.48
CA GLN A 19 -8.59 -1.81 -7.62
C GLN A 19 -8.71 -0.30 -7.95
N GLY A 20 -8.87 0.55 -6.92
CA GLY A 20 -9.04 2.00 -7.09
C GLY A 20 -10.45 2.43 -7.55
N ARG A 21 -11.41 1.52 -7.64
CA ARG A 21 -12.82 1.84 -7.85
C ARG A 21 -13.43 2.31 -6.52
N GLY A 22 -14.26 3.36 -6.58
CA GLY A 22 -14.83 3.96 -5.39
C GLY A 22 -13.89 4.91 -4.65
N VAL A 23 -12.83 5.39 -5.32
CA VAL A 23 -11.94 6.44 -4.81
C VAL A 23 -12.33 7.78 -5.45
N VAL A 24 -12.67 8.78 -4.62
CA VAL A 24 -13.14 10.10 -5.06
C VAL A 24 -12.26 11.18 -4.44
N LEU A 25 -11.73 12.07 -5.26
CA LEU A 25 -11.02 13.29 -4.83
C LEU A 25 -12.02 14.44 -4.70
N THR A 26 -11.97 15.15 -3.58
CA THR A 26 -12.78 16.36 -3.37
C THR A 26 -11.85 17.53 -3.06
N GLU A 27 -11.86 18.54 -3.92
CA GLU A 27 -10.94 19.67 -3.84
C GLU A 27 -11.44 20.79 -2.93
N THR A 28 -12.76 20.81 -2.64
CA THR A 28 -13.38 21.82 -1.77
C THR A 28 -14.13 21.20 -0.60
N MET A 29 -14.34 21.98 0.44
CA MET A 29 -15.09 21.54 1.62
C MET A 29 -16.56 21.24 1.26
N GLU A 30 -17.18 22.03 0.38
CA GLU A 30 -18.55 21.85 -0.08
C GLU A 30 -18.71 20.53 -0.84
N ALA A 31 -17.75 20.20 -1.73
CA ALA A 31 -17.74 18.93 -2.44
C ALA A 31 -17.55 17.76 -1.47
N ALA A 32 -16.69 17.89 -0.45
CA ALA A 32 -16.47 16.86 0.56
C ALA A 32 -17.74 16.61 1.40
N ILE A 33 -18.44 17.66 1.82
CA ILE A 33 -19.70 17.55 2.57
C ILE A 33 -20.76 16.84 1.70
N SER A 34 -20.93 17.26 0.44
CA SER A 34 -21.88 16.64 -0.48
C SER A 34 -21.59 15.16 -0.74
N ALA A 35 -20.29 14.80 -0.85
CA ALA A 35 -19.87 13.41 -0.98
C ALA A 35 -20.24 12.57 0.26
N ILE A 36 -19.99 13.09 1.47
CA ILE A 36 -20.36 12.42 2.73
C ILE A 36 -21.87 12.20 2.81
N GLU A 37 -22.65 13.24 2.52
CA GLU A 37 -24.13 13.16 2.58
C GLU A 37 -24.67 12.12 1.60
N THR A 38 -24.10 12.05 0.40
CA THR A 38 -24.48 11.07 -0.62
C THR A 38 -24.14 9.65 -0.15
N MET A 39 -22.93 9.44 0.34
CA MET A 39 -22.47 8.12 0.80
C MET A 39 -23.24 7.63 2.02
N LYS A 40 -23.60 8.53 2.94
CA LYS A 40 -24.49 8.20 4.06
C LYS A 40 -25.89 7.78 3.63
N LYS A 41 -26.44 8.39 2.58
CA LYS A 41 -27.78 8.01 2.07
C LYS A 41 -27.84 6.59 1.51
N ILE A 42 -26.73 6.08 1.02
CA ILE A 42 -26.61 4.72 0.48
C ILE A 42 -25.97 3.74 1.48
N ASP A 43 -25.80 4.17 2.73
CA ASP A 43 -25.20 3.38 3.82
C ASP A 43 -23.81 2.82 3.49
N ALA A 44 -23.00 3.57 2.73
CA ALA A 44 -21.69 3.15 2.32
C ALA A 44 -20.65 3.36 3.44
N ASN A 45 -19.80 2.36 3.67
CA ASN A 45 -18.65 2.49 4.55
C ASN A 45 -17.52 3.21 3.81
N ILE A 46 -17.03 4.31 4.38
CA ILE A 46 -16.00 5.14 3.76
C ILE A 46 -14.83 5.39 4.69
N LEU A 47 -13.64 5.44 4.10
CA LEU A 47 -12.43 5.98 4.69
C LEU A 47 -12.17 7.36 4.05
N ILE A 48 -11.79 8.35 4.86
CA ILE A 48 -11.42 9.68 4.40
C ILE A 48 -9.95 9.90 4.74
N GLN A 49 -9.16 10.27 3.74
CA GLN A 49 -7.73 10.53 3.88
C GLN A 49 -7.37 11.92 3.35
N GLU A 50 -6.27 12.46 3.87
CA GLU A 50 -5.59 13.62 3.30
C GLU A 50 -5.08 13.28 1.89
N PHE A 51 -5.24 14.18 0.95
CA PHE A 51 -4.63 14.03 -0.37
C PHE A 51 -3.20 14.55 -0.36
N ILE A 52 -2.26 13.69 -0.69
CA ILE A 52 -0.82 14.04 -0.74
C ILE A 52 -0.48 14.51 -2.15
N SER A 53 -0.70 15.80 -2.41
CA SER A 53 -0.56 16.39 -3.76
C SER A 53 0.88 16.35 -4.29
N GLU A 54 1.86 16.44 -3.39
CA GLU A 54 3.29 16.42 -3.73
C GLU A 54 3.76 15.07 -4.26
N SER A 55 3.00 14.00 -4.08
CA SER A 55 3.29 12.69 -4.67
C SER A 55 3.18 12.70 -6.19
N GLY A 56 2.46 13.67 -6.77
CA GLY A 56 2.28 13.78 -8.21
C GLY A 56 1.56 12.58 -8.86
N GLY A 57 0.67 11.91 -8.14
CA GLY A 57 -0.02 10.71 -8.63
C GLY A 57 0.90 9.47 -8.69
N GLN A 58 1.90 9.43 -7.81
CA GLN A 58 2.83 8.31 -7.70
C GLN A 58 2.71 7.66 -6.34
N ASP A 59 2.87 6.35 -6.31
CA ASP A 59 3.05 5.59 -5.08
C ASP A 59 4.11 4.48 -5.28
N ILE A 60 4.50 3.87 -4.17
CA ILE A 60 5.51 2.83 -4.13
C ILE A 60 4.87 1.59 -3.52
N ARG A 61 5.01 0.45 -4.19
CA ARG A 61 4.70 -0.86 -3.61
C ARG A 61 5.98 -1.57 -3.23
N ALA A 62 6.09 -1.95 -1.96
CA ALA A 62 7.17 -2.76 -1.42
C ALA A 62 6.62 -4.13 -1.00
N ILE A 63 7.29 -5.22 -1.38
CA ILE A 63 6.97 -6.55 -0.86
C ILE A 63 7.94 -6.87 0.28
N VAL A 64 7.35 -7.01 1.46
CA VAL A 64 8.05 -7.42 2.68
C VAL A 64 7.92 -8.94 2.84
N VAL A 65 9.06 -9.60 3.09
CA VAL A 65 9.12 -11.03 3.44
C VAL A 65 10.04 -11.18 4.64
N GLY A 66 9.49 -11.61 5.77
CA GLY A 66 10.20 -11.61 7.05
C GLY A 66 10.60 -10.21 7.49
N ASP A 67 11.89 -9.98 7.60
CA ASP A 67 12.49 -8.73 8.08
C ASP A 67 13.08 -7.85 6.95
N LYS A 68 12.80 -8.15 5.69
CA LYS A 68 13.41 -7.47 4.54
C LYS A 68 12.37 -7.13 3.48
N VAL A 69 12.64 -6.10 2.68
CA VAL A 69 11.95 -5.86 1.41
C VAL A 69 12.66 -6.66 0.33
N VAL A 70 11.94 -7.55 -0.35
CA VAL A 70 12.51 -8.41 -1.41
C VAL A 70 12.35 -7.79 -2.80
N ALA A 71 11.33 -6.98 -3.01
CA ALA A 71 11.09 -6.27 -4.27
C ALA A 71 10.34 -4.97 -4.01
N SER A 72 10.59 -3.97 -4.84
CA SER A 72 9.83 -2.71 -4.81
C SER A 72 9.65 -2.11 -6.20
N MET A 73 8.50 -1.50 -6.43
CA MET A 73 8.18 -0.82 -7.69
C MET A 73 7.49 0.51 -7.42
N LYS A 74 7.66 1.44 -8.32
CA LYS A 74 6.91 2.69 -8.36
C LYS A 74 5.76 2.55 -9.36
N ARG A 75 4.56 2.96 -8.94
CA ARG A 75 3.39 3.06 -9.79
C ARG A 75 3.15 4.53 -10.10
N ILE A 76 2.87 4.85 -11.35
CA ILE A 76 2.74 6.22 -11.84
C ILE A 76 1.42 6.32 -12.58
N ALA A 77 0.56 7.22 -12.13
CA ALA A 77 -0.71 7.51 -12.78
C ALA A 77 -0.51 8.05 -14.21
N LYS A 78 -1.46 7.80 -15.08
CA LYS A 78 -1.48 8.47 -16.39
C LYS A 78 -1.78 9.97 -16.23
N PRO A 79 -1.39 10.82 -17.19
CA PRO A 79 -1.71 12.24 -17.13
C PRO A 79 -3.20 12.51 -16.90
N GLY A 80 -3.51 13.39 -15.95
CA GLY A 80 -4.89 13.75 -15.57
C GLY A 80 -5.58 12.78 -14.61
N GLU A 81 -4.89 11.73 -14.16
CA GLU A 81 -5.36 10.81 -13.14
C GLU A 81 -4.48 10.95 -11.87
N PHE A 82 -5.09 10.91 -10.71
CA PHE A 82 -4.37 10.97 -9.44
C PHE A 82 -4.11 9.57 -8.82
N ARG A 83 -4.85 8.55 -9.28
CA ARG A 83 -4.70 7.16 -8.82
C ARG A 83 -3.66 6.44 -9.66
N SER A 84 -2.64 5.93 -9.02
CA SER A 84 -1.50 5.22 -9.63
C SER A 84 -1.80 3.76 -10.00
N ASN A 85 -3.02 3.28 -9.77
CA ASN A 85 -3.41 1.90 -10.03
C ASN A 85 -3.17 1.49 -11.49
N VAL A 86 -2.44 0.40 -11.70
CA VAL A 86 -2.09 -0.14 -13.04
C VAL A 86 -3.34 -0.44 -13.88
N HIS A 87 -4.41 -0.96 -13.25
CA HIS A 87 -5.68 -1.24 -13.92
C HIS A 87 -6.38 0.00 -14.49
N LEU A 88 -6.02 1.19 -14.03
CA LEU A 88 -6.51 2.46 -14.57
C LEU A 88 -5.62 3.04 -15.68
N GLY A 89 -4.64 2.25 -16.14
CA GLY A 89 -3.71 2.66 -17.19
C GLY A 89 -2.45 3.34 -16.66
N GLY A 90 -2.16 3.19 -15.36
CA GLY A 90 -0.89 3.57 -14.77
C GLY A 90 0.27 2.70 -15.31
N ARG A 91 1.48 3.21 -15.24
CA ARG A 91 2.70 2.48 -15.55
C ARG A 91 3.43 2.08 -14.28
N VAL A 92 4.26 1.05 -14.38
CA VAL A 92 5.14 0.59 -13.31
C VAL A 92 6.59 0.66 -13.75
N GLU A 93 7.47 0.90 -12.80
CA GLU A 93 8.92 0.85 -13.01
C GLU A 93 9.59 0.26 -11.77
N ASP A 94 10.73 -0.40 -11.97
CA ASP A 94 11.59 -0.84 -10.88
C ASP A 94 12.02 0.38 -10.05
N TYR A 95 11.99 0.25 -8.72
CA TYR A 95 12.28 1.37 -7.83
C TYR A 95 13.09 0.89 -6.63
N LYS A 96 14.23 1.51 -6.42
CA LYS A 96 15.06 1.26 -5.24
C LYS A 96 14.61 2.16 -4.09
N LEU A 97 14.16 1.56 -3.00
CA LEU A 97 13.75 2.27 -1.79
C LEU A 97 14.90 3.07 -1.17
N THR A 98 14.55 4.19 -0.58
CA THR A 98 15.41 4.84 0.42
C THR A 98 15.36 4.05 1.73
N ASN A 99 16.34 4.23 2.61
CA ASN A 99 16.36 3.56 3.92
C ASN A 99 15.09 3.85 4.73
N GLN A 100 14.58 5.08 4.67
CA GLN A 100 13.38 5.50 5.40
C GLN A 100 12.11 4.83 4.86
N GLU A 101 12.00 4.63 3.55
CA GLU A 101 10.88 3.92 2.91
C GLU A 101 10.92 2.43 3.27
N GLU A 102 12.11 1.81 3.22
CA GLU A 102 12.31 0.41 3.59
C GLU A 102 11.95 0.15 5.06
N GLU A 103 12.48 0.97 5.98
CA GLU A 103 12.15 0.90 7.40
C GLU A 103 10.65 1.07 7.65
N SER A 104 10.01 2.01 6.96
CA SER A 104 8.56 2.26 7.09
C SER A 104 7.74 1.05 6.62
N ALA A 105 8.12 0.43 5.48
CA ALA A 105 7.45 -0.75 4.96
C ALA A 105 7.58 -1.94 5.91
N ILE A 106 8.78 -2.24 6.38
CA ILE A 106 9.04 -3.35 7.31
C ILE A 106 8.29 -3.14 8.63
N LYS A 107 8.34 -1.92 9.18
CA LYS A 107 7.64 -1.58 10.41
C LYS A 107 6.12 -1.72 10.27
N ALA A 108 5.55 -1.29 9.15
CA ALA A 108 4.11 -1.41 8.89
C ALA A 108 3.66 -2.88 8.85
N ALA A 109 4.40 -3.76 8.16
CA ALA A 109 4.11 -5.19 8.13
C ALA A 109 4.22 -5.82 9.53
N LYS A 110 5.27 -5.49 10.30
CA LYS A 110 5.50 -6.01 11.66
C LYS A 110 4.41 -5.62 12.64
N VAL A 111 3.95 -4.36 12.63
CA VAL A 111 2.90 -3.87 13.54
C VAL A 111 1.59 -4.63 13.33
N LEU A 112 1.32 -5.09 12.10
CA LEU A 112 0.15 -5.90 11.76
C LEU A 112 0.40 -7.42 11.94
N GLY A 113 1.59 -7.84 12.39
CA GLY A 113 1.94 -9.24 12.57
C GLY A 113 2.07 -10.02 11.26
N LEU A 114 2.35 -9.35 10.15
CA LEU A 114 2.45 -9.96 8.83
C LEU A 114 3.90 -10.28 8.50
N SER A 115 4.18 -11.55 8.23
CA SER A 115 5.49 -12.00 7.74
C SER A 115 5.64 -11.85 6.22
N VAL A 116 4.54 -11.81 5.49
CA VAL A 116 4.49 -11.49 4.05
C VAL A 116 3.45 -10.40 3.86
N ALA A 117 3.84 -9.30 3.25
CA ALA A 117 2.94 -8.18 3.00
C ALA A 117 3.34 -7.35 1.79
N GLY A 118 2.34 -6.83 1.08
CA GLY A 118 2.52 -5.73 0.15
C GLY A 118 2.20 -4.42 0.85
N VAL A 119 3.20 -3.55 1.00
CA VAL A 119 3.05 -2.25 1.65
C VAL A 119 3.07 -1.17 0.58
N ASP A 120 2.02 -0.37 0.54
CA ASP A 120 1.92 0.78 -0.35
C ASP A 120 2.29 2.05 0.41
N LEU A 121 3.28 2.77 -0.12
CA LEU A 121 3.82 3.99 0.43
C LEU A 121 3.59 5.15 -0.53
N ILE A 122 3.39 6.34 0.01
CA ILE A 122 3.34 7.59 -0.74
C ILE A 122 4.41 8.56 -0.23
N GLN A 123 5.11 9.21 -1.15
CA GLN A 123 6.12 10.20 -0.81
C GLN A 123 5.46 11.53 -0.47
N SER A 124 5.84 12.12 0.67
CA SER A 124 5.35 13.41 1.10
C SER A 124 6.49 14.31 1.57
N ASN A 125 6.21 15.61 1.74
CA ASN A 125 7.15 16.56 2.36
C ASN A 125 7.47 16.24 3.83
N ARG A 126 6.73 15.31 4.44
CA ARG A 126 6.92 14.80 5.82
C ARG A 126 7.65 13.47 5.88
N GLY A 127 8.15 12.97 4.74
CA GLY A 127 8.71 11.64 4.57
C GLY A 127 7.71 10.64 3.99
N PRO A 128 8.05 9.35 3.92
CA PRO A 128 7.16 8.32 3.41
C PRO A 128 5.98 8.08 4.35
N LEU A 129 4.78 8.01 3.78
CA LEU A 129 3.55 7.70 4.50
C LEU A 129 3.02 6.35 4.03
N VAL A 130 2.51 5.54 4.94
CA VAL A 130 1.88 4.26 4.61
C VAL A 130 0.44 4.53 4.16
N LEU A 131 0.09 4.07 2.96
CA LEU A 131 -1.28 4.10 2.43
C LEU A 131 -2.07 2.88 2.89
N GLU A 132 -1.54 1.69 2.61
CA GLU A 132 -2.19 0.43 2.96
C GLU A 132 -1.17 -0.71 3.10
N VAL A 133 -1.59 -1.77 3.79
CA VAL A 133 -0.82 -3.02 3.94
C VAL A 133 -1.70 -4.19 3.55
N ASN A 134 -1.28 -4.93 2.54
CA ASN A 134 -1.99 -6.07 1.97
C ASN A 134 -1.36 -7.39 2.43
N SER A 135 -2.12 -8.25 3.11
CA SER A 135 -1.68 -9.58 3.54
C SER A 135 -1.57 -10.61 2.41
N SER A 136 -2.18 -10.34 1.26
CA SER A 136 -2.15 -11.21 0.08
C SER A 136 -1.89 -10.37 -1.17
N PRO A 137 -0.67 -9.81 -1.32
CA PRO A 137 -0.35 -8.95 -2.44
C PRO A 137 -0.31 -9.74 -3.76
N GLY A 138 -0.84 -9.13 -4.83
CA GLY A 138 -0.62 -9.67 -6.18
C GLY A 138 0.85 -9.50 -6.59
N LEU A 139 1.47 -10.57 -7.08
CA LEU A 139 2.90 -10.61 -7.39
C LEU A 139 3.22 -10.29 -8.86
N GLU A 140 2.31 -10.59 -9.79
CA GLU A 140 2.55 -10.47 -11.24
C GLU A 140 3.13 -9.12 -11.67
N GLY A 141 2.55 -8.04 -11.18
CA GLY A 141 2.96 -6.67 -11.57
C GLY A 141 4.38 -6.33 -11.12
N ILE A 142 4.74 -6.69 -9.90
CA ILE A 142 6.05 -6.37 -9.34
C ILE A 142 7.14 -7.30 -9.87
N GLU A 143 6.86 -8.59 -10.05
CA GLU A 143 7.79 -9.56 -10.66
C GLU A 143 8.11 -9.14 -12.10
N LYS A 144 7.09 -8.72 -12.86
CA LYS A 144 7.29 -8.22 -14.23
C LYS A 144 8.10 -6.93 -14.28
N ALA A 145 7.91 -6.03 -13.31
CA ALA A 145 8.61 -4.74 -13.26
C ALA A 145 10.06 -4.87 -12.82
N THR A 146 10.35 -5.79 -11.88
CA THR A 146 11.66 -5.92 -11.24
C THR A 146 12.50 -7.10 -11.77
N GLY A 147 11.85 -8.11 -12.37
CA GLY A 147 12.48 -9.37 -12.75
C GLY A 147 12.80 -10.28 -11.54
N ILE A 148 12.33 -9.93 -10.34
CA ILE A 148 12.57 -10.69 -9.11
C ILE A 148 11.45 -11.72 -8.94
N ASP A 149 11.82 -12.99 -8.74
CA ASP A 149 10.89 -14.08 -8.38
C ASP A 149 10.51 -13.98 -6.91
N VAL A 150 9.48 -13.17 -6.64
CA VAL A 150 8.97 -12.90 -5.29
C VAL A 150 8.35 -14.15 -4.68
N ALA A 151 7.69 -14.97 -5.49
CA ALA A 151 7.12 -16.24 -5.04
C ALA A 151 8.20 -17.17 -4.45
N ASN A 152 9.35 -17.26 -5.12
CA ASN A 152 10.49 -18.02 -4.63
C ASN A 152 11.07 -17.46 -3.31
N GLU A 153 11.14 -16.13 -3.16
CA GLU A 153 11.58 -15.51 -1.89
C GLU A 153 10.63 -15.82 -0.73
N ILE A 154 9.31 -15.87 -0.99
CA ILE A 154 8.33 -16.29 0.01
C ILE A 154 8.51 -17.76 0.40
N ILE A 155 8.72 -18.66 -0.57
CA ILE A 155 8.91 -20.09 -0.31
C ILE A 155 10.19 -20.31 0.50
N LYS A 156 11.31 -19.70 0.13
CA LYS A 156 12.56 -19.77 0.89
C LYS A 156 12.38 -19.34 2.35
N TYR A 157 11.67 -18.23 2.56
CA TYR A 157 11.38 -17.77 3.91
C TYR A 157 10.57 -18.79 4.72
N LEU A 158 9.55 -19.43 4.11
CA LEU A 158 8.75 -20.45 4.78
C LEU A 158 9.58 -21.70 5.14
N GLU A 159 10.46 -22.15 4.24
CA GLU A 159 11.38 -23.26 4.48
C GLU A 159 12.34 -22.96 5.64
N GLU A 160 12.93 -21.76 5.68
CA GLU A 160 13.79 -21.31 6.77
C GLU A 160 13.05 -21.29 8.12
N GLN A 161 11.81 -20.77 8.14
CA GLN A 161 10.99 -20.75 9.36
C GLN A 161 10.64 -22.16 9.84
N HIS A 162 10.33 -23.07 8.92
CA HIS A 162 10.06 -24.47 9.25
C HIS A 162 11.29 -25.17 9.84
N ALA A 163 12.44 -25.03 9.21
CA ALA A 163 13.71 -25.61 9.68
C ALA A 163 14.12 -25.07 11.07
N ASN A 164 13.83 -23.80 11.36
CA ASN A 164 14.11 -23.20 12.68
C ASN A 164 13.15 -23.72 13.77
N ARG A 165 11.87 -23.96 13.44
CA ARG A 165 10.91 -24.56 14.38
C ARG A 165 11.30 -25.97 14.79
N ASP A 166 11.81 -26.79 13.87
CA ASP A 166 12.22 -28.14 14.16
C ASP A 166 13.45 -28.18 15.07
N LYS A 167 14.37 -27.23 14.96
CA LYS A 167 15.54 -27.09 15.85
C LYS A 167 15.16 -26.60 17.26
N SER A 168 14.02 -25.97 17.44
CA SER A 168 13.56 -25.43 18.74
C SER A 168 12.69 -26.40 19.54
N LYS A 169 12.33 -27.57 18.99
CA LYS A 169 11.63 -28.61 19.73
C LYS A 169 12.61 -29.28 20.71
N PRO A 170 12.25 -29.45 22.01
CA PRO A 170 13.04 -30.25 22.93
C PRO A 170 13.18 -31.65 22.34
N ILE A 171 14.42 -32.20 22.40
CA ILE A 171 14.62 -33.61 22.14
C ILE A 171 14.02 -34.33 23.36
N ASP A 172 12.84 -34.93 23.19
CA ASP A 172 12.30 -35.86 24.19
C ASP A 172 13.26 -37.04 24.28
N ILE A 173 14.02 -37.07 25.39
CA ILE A 173 14.89 -38.18 25.79
C ILE A 173 14.08 -39.13 26.68
#